data_b2a2a2d040b8f534d0366df32b59cefe
#
_entry.id   b2a2a2d040b8f534d0366df32b59cefe
#
_cell.length_a   1.000
_cell.length_b   1.000
_cell.length_c   1.000
_cell.angle_alpha   90.00
_cell.angle_beta   90.00
_cell.angle_gamma   90.00
#
_symmetry.space_group_name_H-M   'P 1'
#
loop_
_entity.id
_entity.type
_entity.pdbx_description
1 polymer ?
#
loop_
_entity_poly.entity_id
_entity_poly.type
_entity_poly.pdbx_seq_one_letter_code
_entity_poly.pdbx_strand_id
1 'polypeptide(L)'
;MTTIDTSRAGADVFIDEVPEDEFTTLDALESEAIHIFREVAGEFERPVILFSGGKDSTVLLHLALKAFWPAPLPFALLHVDTGHNLPEIIEFRDEIVERHNLRLHVASVEEYLADGRLTERPDGIRNPLQTIPLLDAITENRFDAVFGGGRRDEERSRAKERIFSLRNAFGQWDPKRQRPELWNLYNGRHAPGEHVRVFPLSNWTELDIWRYIAREQVLLAPLYYAHEREVYERDGMWMTSGSWGGPREGETVETRKVRYRTVGDGSTTGAIDRKSTR
;
A
#
# COMPACT_ATOMS: atom_id res chain seq x y z
N MET A 1 1.45 22.62 17.74
CA MET A 1 2.64 21.80 17.48
C MET A 1 2.72 20.80 18.62
N THR A 2 2.05 19.65 18.44
CA THR A 2 1.93 18.63 19.49
C THR A 2 3.00 17.58 19.24
N THR A 3 3.99 17.56 20.11
CA THR A 3 5.11 16.60 20.05
C THR A 3 4.56 15.21 20.37
N ILE A 4 4.54 14.30 19.42
CA ILE A 4 4.18 12.90 19.65
C ILE A 4 5.40 12.22 20.26
N ASP A 5 5.27 11.76 21.50
CA ASP A 5 6.28 10.97 22.19
C ASP A 5 6.32 9.56 21.58
N THR A 6 7.31 9.30 20.73
CA THR A 6 7.53 8.01 20.08
C THR A 6 8.23 6.97 20.97
N SER A 7 8.57 7.31 22.21
CA SER A 7 9.34 6.45 23.12
C SER A 7 8.53 5.35 23.83
N ARG A 8 7.21 5.25 23.59
CA ARG A 8 6.30 4.29 24.25
C ARG A 8 5.33 3.60 23.30
N ALA A 9 5.78 3.12 22.16
CA ALA A 9 5.02 2.17 21.35
C ALA A 9 5.40 0.73 21.70
N GLY A 10 5.31 0.37 22.98
CA GLY A 10 5.21 -1.01 23.41
C GLY A 10 3.79 -1.49 23.11
N ALA A 11 3.53 -1.96 21.90
CA ALA A 11 2.39 -2.82 21.68
C ALA A 11 2.68 -4.13 22.40
N ASP A 12 1.93 -4.44 23.46
CA ASP A 12 1.84 -5.79 24.01
C ASP A 12 1.19 -6.71 22.94
N VAL A 13 1.95 -7.02 21.91
CA VAL A 13 1.69 -8.15 21.06
C VAL A 13 2.41 -9.30 21.75
N PHE A 14 1.65 -10.23 22.34
CA PHE A 14 2.18 -11.51 22.80
C PHE A 14 2.70 -12.26 21.57
N ILE A 15 3.97 -12.07 21.28
CA ILE A 15 4.72 -12.89 20.34
C ILE A 15 5.33 -13.97 21.23
N ASP A 16 4.87 -15.22 21.08
CA ASP A 16 5.59 -16.36 21.65
C ASP A 16 7.05 -16.26 21.22
N GLU A 17 7.98 -16.33 22.18
CA GLU A 17 9.42 -16.30 21.89
C GLU A 17 9.76 -17.49 20.98
N VAL A 18 9.98 -17.21 19.70
CA VAL A 18 10.48 -18.19 18.75
C VAL A 18 11.99 -18.34 18.99
N PRO A 19 12.53 -19.56 19.13
CA PRO A 19 13.97 -19.75 19.27
C PRO A 19 14.73 -19.04 18.13
N GLU A 20 15.80 -18.31 18.46
CA GLU A 20 16.56 -17.46 17.52
C GLU A 20 17.17 -18.23 16.32
N ASP A 21 17.28 -19.55 16.40
CA ASP A 21 17.92 -20.41 15.41
C ASP A 21 16.93 -21.20 14.51
N GLU A 22 15.63 -20.99 14.65
CA GLU A 22 14.64 -21.75 13.89
C GLU A 22 14.12 -20.94 12.69
N PHE A 23 14.28 -21.48 11.45
CA PHE A 23 13.75 -20.89 10.24
C PHE A 23 12.22 -20.84 10.29
N THR A 24 11.66 -19.66 10.39
CA THR A 24 10.23 -19.43 10.62
C THR A 24 9.45 -19.26 9.31
N THR A 25 8.12 -19.32 9.39
CA THR A 25 7.25 -18.99 8.26
C THR A 25 7.50 -17.56 7.73
N LEU A 26 7.79 -16.60 8.62
CA LEU A 26 8.11 -15.23 8.21
C LEU A 26 9.42 -15.15 7.43
N ASP A 27 10.42 -15.97 7.77
CA ASP A 27 11.69 -16.01 7.04
C ASP A 27 11.50 -16.60 5.64
N ALA A 28 10.64 -17.61 5.51
CA ALA A 28 10.27 -18.18 4.22
C ALA A 28 9.56 -17.13 3.34
N LEU A 29 8.58 -16.41 3.90
CA LEU A 29 7.84 -15.37 3.21
C LEU A 29 8.74 -14.18 2.82
N GLU A 30 9.65 -13.77 3.70
CA GLU A 30 10.64 -12.73 3.41
C GLU A 30 11.56 -13.16 2.28
N SER A 31 12.12 -14.38 2.36
CA SER A 31 13.01 -14.94 1.34
C SER A 31 12.33 -15.01 -0.03
N GLU A 32 11.07 -15.46 -0.09
CA GLU A 32 10.27 -15.47 -1.32
C GLU A 32 10.10 -14.05 -1.87
N ALA A 33 9.71 -13.09 -1.05
CA ALA A 33 9.53 -11.70 -1.47
C ALA A 33 10.83 -11.08 -2.00
N ILE A 34 11.96 -11.28 -1.32
CA ILE A 34 13.29 -10.83 -1.75
C ILE A 34 13.68 -11.47 -3.09
N HIS A 35 13.42 -12.77 -3.27
CA HIS A 35 13.65 -13.46 -4.54
C HIS A 35 12.84 -12.82 -5.67
N ILE A 36 11.54 -12.56 -5.45
CA ILE A 36 10.66 -11.92 -6.44
C ILE A 36 11.19 -10.54 -6.85
N PHE A 37 11.63 -9.70 -5.90
CA PHE A 37 12.21 -8.39 -6.22
C PHE A 37 13.44 -8.50 -7.12
N ARG A 38 14.30 -9.47 -6.84
CA ARG A 38 15.55 -9.71 -7.62
C ARG A 38 15.26 -10.27 -9.00
N GLU A 39 14.28 -11.18 -9.14
CA GLU A 39 13.82 -11.69 -10.43
C GLU A 39 13.29 -10.56 -11.32
N VAL A 40 12.46 -9.68 -10.76
CA VAL A 40 11.92 -8.52 -11.50
C VAL A 40 13.05 -7.57 -11.93
N ALA A 41 14.03 -7.34 -11.06
CA ALA A 41 15.17 -6.48 -11.43
C ALA A 41 16.02 -7.07 -12.57
N GLY A 42 16.02 -8.39 -12.73
CA GLY A 42 16.73 -9.08 -13.81
C GLY A 42 15.93 -9.20 -15.11
N GLU A 43 14.60 -9.25 -15.03
CA GLU A 43 13.72 -9.52 -16.19
C GLU A 43 13.14 -8.27 -16.84
N PHE A 44 13.00 -7.16 -16.09
CA PHE A 44 12.27 -5.96 -16.53
C PHE A 44 13.20 -4.74 -16.62
N GLU A 45 12.88 -3.84 -17.56
CA GLU A 45 13.69 -2.64 -17.79
C GLU A 45 13.30 -1.46 -16.88
N ARG A 46 12.01 -1.35 -16.58
CA ARG A 46 11.43 -0.19 -15.88
C ARG A 46 10.41 -0.59 -14.79
N PRO A 47 10.83 -1.31 -13.77
CA PRO A 47 9.95 -1.62 -12.66
C PRO A 47 9.63 -0.37 -11.81
N VAL A 48 8.43 -0.37 -11.21
CA VAL A 48 7.98 0.67 -10.28
C VAL A 48 7.22 0.05 -9.10
N ILE A 49 7.35 0.62 -7.92
CA ILE A 49 6.63 0.18 -6.71
C ILE A 49 5.46 1.12 -6.44
N LEU A 50 4.23 0.59 -6.37
CA LEU A 50 3.08 1.36 -5.90
C LEU A 50 3.22 1.60 -4.39
N PHE A 51 3.25 2.87 -4.00
CA PHE A 51 3.40 3.27 -2.62
C PHE A 51 2.26 4.17 -2.18
N SER A 52 1.33 3.61 -1.40
CA SER A 52 0.17 4.34 -0.87
C SER A 52 0.37 4.90 0.54
N GLY A 53 1.51 4.62 1.19
CA GLY A 53 1.74 4.92 2.61
C GLY A 53 0.99 3.99 3.57
N GLY A 54 0.21 3.05 3.06
CA GLY A 54 -0.45 2.02 3.86
C GLY A 54 0.52 0.94 4.35
N LYS A 55 0.16 0.20 5.41
CA LYS A 55 1.03 -0.82 6.04
C LYS A 55 1.61 -1.83 5.06
N ASP A 56 0.77 -2.32 4.12
CA ASP A 56 1.18 -3.33 3.15
C ASP A 56 2.20 -2.77 2.14
N SER A 57 1.97 -1.57 1.61
CA SER A 57 2.92 -0.89 0.72
C SER A 57 4.21 -0.49 1.43
N THR A 58 4.15 -0.23 2.74
CA THR A 58 5.33 0.09 3.56
C THR A 58 6.17 -1.16 3.80
N VAL A 59 5.56 -2.31 4.12
CA VAL A 59 6.26 -3.61 4.21
C VAL A 59 6.85 -3.99 2.85
N LEU A 60 6.10 -3.80 1.77
CA LEU A 60 6.58 -4.04 0.40
C LEU A 60 7.84 -3.24 0.10
N LEU A 61 7.86 -1.95 0.43
CA LEU A 61 9.02 -1.08 0.25
C LEU A 61 10.19 -1.50 1.15
N HIS A 62 9.94 -1.85 2.41
CA HIS A 62 10.96 -2.33 3.34
C HIS A 62 11.66 -3.59 2.79
N LEU A 63 10.90 -4.56 2.31
CA LEU A 63 11.42 -5.77 1.67
C LEU A 63 12.23 -5.47 0.41
N ALA A 64 11.77 -4.51 -0.40
CA ALA A 64 12.50 -4.07 -1.59
C ALA A 64 13.85 -3.44 -1.21
N LEU A 65 13.89 -2.56 -0.22
CA LEU A 65 15.13 -1.99 0.30
C LEU A 65 16.08 -3.08 0.82
N LYS A 66 15.55 -4.05 1.57
CA LYS A 66 16.31 -5.19 2.10
C LYS A 66 16.87 -6.09 0.98
N ALA A 67 16.09 -6.29 -0.11
CA ALA A 67 16.49 -7.12 -1.24
C ALA A 67 17.75 -6.63 -1.96
N PHE A 68 18.01 -5.32 -1.95
CA PHE A 68 19.14 -4.70 -2.65
C PHE A 68 20.21 -4.16 -1.72
N TRP A 69 20.01 -4.22 -0.39
CA TRP A 69 21.03 -3.78 0.55
C TRP A 69 22.41 -4.43 0.28
N PRO A 70 23.54 -3.68 0.29
CA PRO A 70 23.70 -2.24 0.60
C PRO A 70 23.58 -1.29 -0.60
N ALA A 71 23.21 -1.80 -1.78
CA ALA A 71 23.01 -0.97 -2.97
C ALA A 71 21.72 -0.14 -2.85
N PRO A 72 21.62 1.02 -3.55
CA PRO A 72 20.39 1.78 -3.61
C PRO A 72 19.30 0.99 -4.32
N LEU A 73 18.02 1.27 -3.95
CA LEU A 73 16.86 0.66 -4.61
C LEU A 73 16.85 1.03 -6.11
N PRO A 74 16.82 0.05 -7.03
CA PRO A 74 16.86 0.32 -8.47
C PRO A 74 15.50 0.84 -9.00
N PHE A 75 14.43 0.76 -8.24
CA PHE A 75 13.07 1.09 -8.64
C PHE A 75 12.67 2.50 -8.20
N ALA A 76 11.77 3.13 -8.97
CA ALA A 76 11.05 4.31 -8.52
C ALA A 76 9.81 3.90 -7.72
N LEU A 77 9.25 4.86 -6.98
CA LEU A 77 7.92 4.76 -6.38
C LEU A 77 6.89 5.46 -7.27
N LEU A 78 5.68 4.96 -7.28
CA LEU A 78 4.51 5.60 -7.89
C LEU A 78 3.40 5.70 -6.84
N HIS A 79 3.02 6.93 -6.53
CA HIS A 79 1.90 7.26 -5.67
C HIS A 79 0.74 7.80 -6.50
N VAL A 80 -0.47 7.32 -6.25
CA VAL A 80 -1.68 7.92 -6.83
C VAL A 80 -2.34 8.78 -5.76
N ASP A 81 -2.30 10.08 -5.96
CA ASP A 81 -2.90 11.06 -5.06
C ASP A 81 -4.35 11.33 -5.48
N THR A 82 -5.29 10.99 -4.59
CA THR A 82 -6.73 11.25 -4.83
C THR A 82 -7.14 12.68 -4.49
N GLY A 83 -6.28 13.46 -3.82
CA GLY A 83 -6.65 14.71 -3.15
C GLY A 83 -7.47 14.51 -1.88
N HIS A 84 -7.83 13.25 -1.57
CA HIS A 84 -8.55 12.83 -0.36
C HIS A 84 -7.67 11.97 0.57
N ASN A 85 -6.37 12.01 0.39
CA ASN A 85 -5.45 11.33 1.30
C ASN A 85 -5.39 12.09 2.63
N LEU A 86 -5.29 11.33 3.74
CA LEU A 86 -5.04 11.92 5.05
C LEU A 86 -3.66 12.62 5.04
N PRO A 87 -3.53 13.86 5.53
CA PRO A 87 -2.28 14.64 5.48
C PRO A 87 -1.08 13.87 6.02
N GLU A 88 -1.27 13.12 7.10
CA GLU A 88 -0.22 12.33 7.74
C GLU A 88 0.34 11.20 6.83
N ILE A 89 -0.45 10.76 5.85
CA ILE A 89 0.02 9.79 4.85
C ILE A 89 0.93 10.46 3.83
N ILE A 90 0.59 11.67 3.41
CA ILE A 90 1.40 12.45 2.47
C ILE A 90 2.73 12.83 3.14
N GLU A 91 2.68 13.31 4.39
CA GLU A 91 3.87 13.64 5.18
C GLU A 91 4.76 12.41 5.37
N PHE A 92 4.18 11.27 5.73
CA PHE A 92 4.90 10.00 5.88
C PHE A 92 5.53 9.53 4.56
N ARG A 93 4.80 9.62 3.44
CA ARG A 93 5.32 9.31 2.11
C ARG A 93 6.58 10.14 1.81
N ASP A 94 6.49 11.45 2.02
CA ASP A 94 7.57 12.37 1.70
C ASP A 94 8.78 12.16 2.64
N GLU A 95 8.55 11.88 3.92
CA GLU A 95 9.60 11.50 4.88
C GLU A 95 10.34 10.22 4.44
N ILE A 96 9.61 9.19 4.01
CA ILE A 96 10.21 7.92 3.55
C ILE A 96 11.02 8.13 2.26
N VAL A 97 10.50 8.92 1.33
CA VAL A 97 11.18 9.26 0.07
C VAL A 97 12.49 9.99 0.36
N GLU A 98 12.49 10.99 1.22
CA GLU A 98 13.68 11.75 1.62
C GLU A 98 14.69 10.84 2.36
N ARG A 99 14.22 10.11 3.37
CA ARG A 99 15.06 9.24 4.23
C ARG A 99 15.87 8.23 3.44
N HIS A 100 15.29 7.64 2.39
CA HIS A 100 15.91 6.61 1.58
C HIS A 100 16.41 7.12 0.21
N ASN A 101 16.34 8.43 -0.04
CA ASN A 101 16.72 9.07 -1.29
C ASN A 101 16.08 8.38 -2.52
N LEU A 102 14.74 8.21 -2.48
CA LEU A 102 13.98 7.48 -3.49
C LEU A 102 13.48 8.41 -4.60
N ARG A 103 13.28 7.87 -5.78
CA ARG A 103 12.61 8.56 -6.88
C ARG A 103 11.10 8.35 -6.73
N LEU A 104 10.31 9.43 -6.72
CA LEU A 104 8.86 9.39 -6.60
C LEU A 104 8.19 9.97 -7.84
N HIS A 105 7.24 9.22 -8.40
CA HIS A 105 6.26 9.72 -9.36
C HIS A 105 4.93 9.88 -8.63
N VAL A 106 4.23 10.98 -8.88
CA VAL A 106 2.89 11.22 -8.33
C VAL A 106 1.91 11.38 -9.50
N ALA A 107 0.85 10.58 -9.48
CA ALA A 107 -0.27 10.70 -10.42
C ALA A 107 -1.47 11.31 -9.66
N SER A 108 -1.87 12.52 -10.01
CA SER A 108 -2.87 13.28 -9.27
C SER A 108 -4.26 13.16 -9.91
N VAL A 109 -5.23 12.65 -9.15
CA VAL A 109 -6.65 12.64 -9.56
C VAL A 109 -7.19 14.07 -9.70
N GLU A 110 -6.72 15.00 -8.86
CA GLU A 110 -7.16 16.41 -8.91
C GLU A 110 -6.77 17.08 -10.22
N GLU A 111 -5.57 16.84 -10.73
CA GLU A 111 -5.13 17.37 -12.05
C GLU A 111 -6.05 16.85 -13.16
N TYR A 112 -6.42 15.58 -13.14
CA TYR A 112 -7.33 14.98 -14.12
C TYR A 112 -8.75 15.52 -14.04
N LEU A 113 -9.22 15.87 -12.85
CA LEU A 113 -10.51 16.55 -12.65
C LEU A 113 -10.45 17.98 -13.17
N ALA A 114 -9.38 18.72 -12.87
CA ALA A 114 -9.18 20.10 -13.32
C ALA A 114 -9.09 20.21 -14.84
N ASP A 115 -8.43 19.23 -15.49
CA ASP A 115 -8.29 19.17 -16.95
C ASP A 115 -9.53 18.60 -17.67
N GLY A 116 -10.56 18.18 -16.92
CA GLY A 116 -11.77 17.58 -17.47
C GLY A 116 -11.61 16.17 -18.05
N ARG A 117 -10.48 15.52 -17.79
CA ARG A 117 -10.23 14.10 -18.15
C ARG A 117 -11.00 13.12 -17.28
N LEU A 118 -11.34 13.55 -16.08
CA LEU A 118 -12.22 12.85 -15.15
C LEU A 118 -13.38 13.74 -14.73
N THR A 119 -14.45 13.11 -14.26
CA THR A 119 -15.60 13.82 -13.68
C THR A 119 -15.77 13.35 -12.24
N GLU A 120 -15.98 14.30 -11.32
CA GLU A 120 -16.28 14.01 -9.91
C GLU A 120 -17.51 13.11 -9.81
N ARG A 121 -17.45 12.13 -8.93
CA ARG A 121 -18.59 11.23 -8.70
C ARG A 121 -19.63 11.89 -7.81
N PRO A 122 -20.93 11.57 -8.01
CA PRO A 122 -22.00 12.12 -7.16
C PRO A 122 -21.85 11.78 -5.68
N ASP A 123 -21.18 10.66 -5.35
CA ASP A 123 -20.90 10.20 -4.00
C ASP A 123 -19.64 10.80 -3.38
N GLY A 124 -18.88 11.59 -4.15
CA GLY A 124 -17.61 12.20 -3.74
C GLY A 124 -16.47 11.21 -3.51
N ILE A 125 -16.64 9.92 -3.83
CA ILE A 125 -15.63 8.88 -3.62
C ILE A 125 -14.65 8.89 -4.80
N ARG A 126 -13.35 9.12 -4.53
CA ARG A 126 -12.30 9.20 -5.55
C ARG A 126 -11.50 7.92 -5.75
N ASN A 127 -11.67 6.90 -4.90
CA ASN A 127 -10.98 5.61 -5.07
C ASN A 127 -11.15 4.99 -6.46
N PRO A 128 -12.33 4.95 -7.08
CA PRO A 128 -12.49 4.41 -8.44
C PRO A 128 -11.82 5.26 -9.52
N LEU A 129 -11.59 6.56 -9.25
CA LEU A 129 -10.99 7.48 -10.20
C LEU A 129 -9.48 7.30 -10.35
N GLN A 130 -8.82 6.59 -9.44
CA GLN A 130 -7.38 6.33 -9.45
C GLN A 130 -6.91 5.52 -10.66
N THR A 131 -7.80 4.76 -11.30
CA THR A 131 -7.43 3.81 -12.36
C THR A 131 -6.83 4.49 -13.57
N ILE A 132 -7.44 5.61 -14.03
CA ILE A 132 -6.99 6.32 -15.24
C ILE A 132 -5.63 6.99 -15.00
N PRO A 133 -5.44 7.84 -13.97
CA PRO A 133 -4.13 8.44 -13.68
C PRO A 133 -3.02 7.39 -13.49
N LEU A 134 -3.35 6.25 -12.86
CA LEU A 134 -2.41 5.15 -12.68
C LEU A 134 -1.97 4.53 -14.00
N LEU A 135 -2.92 4.23 -14.91
CA LEU A 135 -2.60 3.62 -16.21
C LEU A 135 -1.85 4.59 -17.12
N ASP A 136 -2.21 5.86 -17.09
CA ASP A 136 -1.51 6.89 -17.84
C ASP A 136 -0.07 7.03 -17.33
N ALA A 137 0.14 7.10 -16.02
CA ALA A 137 1.47 7.16 -15.43
C ALA A 137 2.33 5.92 -15.79
N ILE A 138 1.74 4.72 -15.83
CA ILE A 138 2.42 3.49 -16.26
C ILE A 138 2.85 3.62 -17.73
N THR A 139 1.96 4.10 -18.58
CA THR A 139 2.18 4.21 -20.04
C THR A 139 3.21 5.30 -20.37
N GLU A 140 3.07 6.49 -19.79
CA GLU A 140 3.95 7.64 -20.02
C GLU A 140 5.39 7.36 -19.59
N ASN A 141 5.56 6.70 -18.43
CA ASN A 141 6.87 6.33 -17.91
C ASN A 141 7.37 4.99 -18.48
N ARG A 142 6.56 4.30 -19.28
CA ARG A 142 6.84 2.98 -19.85
C ARG A 142 7.21 1.96 -18.79
N PHE A 143 6.50 1.95 -17.68
CA PHE A 143 6.70 0.93 -16.64
C PHE A 143 6.19 -0.42 -17.14
N ASP A 144 7.07 -1.41 -17.12
CA ASP A 144 6.82 -2.77 -17.61
C ASP A 144 6.51 -3.76 -16.48
N ALA A 145 6.96 -3.46 -15.25
CA ALA A 145 6.58 -4.19 -14.05
C ALA A 145 6.11 -3.23 -12.95
N VAL A 146 5.00 -3.55 -12.30
CA VAL A 146 4.37 -2.69 -11.28
C VAL A 146 4.09 -3.50 -10.03
N PHE A 147 4.92 -3.31 -9.01
CA PHE A 147 4.75 -3.96 -7.73
C PHE A 147 3.54 -3.42 -6.96
N GLY A 148 2.80 -4.31 -6.33
CA GLY A 148 1.67 -3.97 -5.47
C GLY A 148 1.64 -4.79 -4.19
N GLY A 149 1.12 -4.20 -3.12
CA GLY A 149 0.98 -4.83 -1.81
C GLY A 149 -0.21 -5.78 -1.67
N GLY A 150 -0.85 -6.20 -2.77
CA GLY A 150 -2.02 -7.07 -2.74
C GLY A 150 -1.71 -8.47 -2.23
N ARG A 151 -2.61 -9.01 -1.38
CA ARG A 151 -2.53 -10.35 -0.79
C ARG A 151 -3.72 -11.20 -1.17
N ARG A 152 -3.55 -12.52 -1.23
CA ARG A 152 -4.62 -13.47 -1.57
C ARG A 152 -5.69 -13.58 -0.49
N ASP A 153 -5.36 -13.29 0.78
CA ASP A 153 -6.29 -13.34 1.90
C ASP A 153 -7.22 -12.10 1.97
N GLU A 154 -6.83 -11.01 1.32
CA GLU A 154 -7.54 -9.74 1.37
C GLU A 154 -8.85 -9.78 0.57
N GLU A 155 -8.83 -10.42 -0.61
CA GLU A 155 -9.97 -10.43 -1.52
C GLU A 155 -10.01 -11.72 -2.36
N ARG A 156 -11.21 -12.32 -2.50
CA ARG A 156 -11.40 -13.55 -3.27
C ARG A 156 -11.00 -13.45 -4.74
N SER A 157 -11.15 -12.29 -5.35
CA SER A 157 -10.72 -12.06 -6.73
C SER A 157 -9.21 -12.21 -6.86
N ARG A 158 -8.44 -11.70 -5.89
CA ARG A 158 -6.98 -11.79 -5.84
C ARG A 158 -6.47 -13.20 -5.57
N ALA A 159 -7.26 -14.07 -4.94
CA ALA A 159 -6.87 -15.45 -4.71
C ALA A 159 -6.59 -16.25 -6.00
N LYS A 160 -7.10 -15.80 -7.15
CA LYS A 160 -6.88 -16.40 -8.47
C LYS A 160 -5.74 -15.76 -9.25
N GLU A 161 -5.30 -14.57 -8.88
CA GLU A 161 -4.15 -13.92 -9.49
C GLU A 161 -2.86 -14.65 -9.10
N ARG A 162 -1.91 -14.62 -10.01
CA ARG A 162 -0.56 -15.12 -9.79
C ARG A 162 0.32 -14.00 -9.22
N ILE A 163 1.50 -14.36 -8.74
CA ILE A 163 2.50 -13.38 -8.29
C ILE A 163 2.86 -12.46 -9.44
N PHE A 164 3.10 -13.02 -10.65
CA PHE A 164 3.23 -12.24 -11.89
C PHE A 164 1.91 -12.25 -12.64
N SER A 165 1.14 -11.19 -12.54
CA SER A 165 -0.18 -11.03 -13.15
C SER A 165 -0.09 -10.16 -14.40
N LEU A 166 -0.16 -10.79 -15.58
CA LEU A 166 -0.08 -10.09 -16.86
C LEU A 166 -1.30 -9.17 -17.06
N ARG A 167 -1.03 -7.95 -17.48
CA ARG A 167 -2.03 -6.95 -17.86
C ARG A 167 -1.92 -6.66 -19.35
N ASN A 168 -3.06 -6.67 -20.03
CA ASN A 168 -3.12 -6.26 -21.43
C ASN A 168 -2.86 -4.74 -21.60
N ALA A 169 -2.83 -4.25 -22.83
CA ALA A 169 -2.61 -2.85 -23.15
C ALA A 169 -3.64 -1.87 -22.51
N PHE A 170 -4.78 -2.38 -22.02
CA PHE A 170 -5.79 -1.61 -21.30
C PHE A 170 -5.65 -1.74 -19.76
N GLY A 171 -4.58 -2.37 -19.27
CA GLY A 171 -4.35 -2.60 -17.85
C GLY A 171 -5.24 -3.67 -17.22
N GLN A 172 -5.99 -4.44 -18.02
CA GLN A 172 -6.90 -5.46 -17.54
C GLN A 172 -6.18 -6.80 -17.37
N TRP A 173 -6.53 -7.51 -16.29
CA TRP A 173 -6.07 -8.87 -16.09
C TRP A 173 -6.68 -9.83 -17.09
N ASP A 174 -5.82 -10.65 -17.77
CA ASP A 174 -6.25 -11.70 -18.66
C ASP A 174 -5.96 -13.08 -18.05
N PRO A 175 -6.96 -13.72 -17.41
CA PRO A 175 -6.77 -15.02 -16.77
C PRO A 175 -6.43 -16.14 -17.76
N LYS A 176 -6.73 -16.00 -19.04
CA LYS A 176 -6.43 -17.01 -20.08
C LYS A 176 -4.95 -17.02 -20.46
N ARG A 177 -4.28 -15.89 -20.30
CA ARG A 177 -2.85 -15.73 -20.58
C ARG A 177 -1.98 -15.88 -19.33
N GLN A 178 -2.61 -16.16 -18.17
CA GLN A 178 -1.90 -16.38 -16.93
C GLN A 178 -1.07 -17.66 -17.01
N ARG A 179 0.20 -17.55 -16.67
CA ARG A 179 1.16 -18.65 -16.70
C ARG A 179 1.26 -19.34 -15.35
N PRO A 180 1.50 -20.67 -15.32
CA PRO A 180 1.78 -21.35 -14.06
C PRO A 180 3.12 -20.89 -13.46
N GLU A 181 3.18 -20.83 -12.15
CA GLU A 181 4.36 -20.45 -11.36
C GLU A 181 4.87 -21.65 -10.57
N LEU A 182 5.20 -22.74 -11.29
CA LEU A 182 5.73 -23.96 -10.69
C LEU A 182 7.16 -23.72 -10.24
N TRP A 183 7.50 -24.23 -9.04
CA TRP A 183 8.84 -24.15 -8.43
C TRP A 183 9.36 -22.71 -8.28
N ASN A 184 8.46 -21.75 -8.05
CA ASN A 184 8.79 -20.33 -7.96
C ASN A 184 9.54 -19.77 -9.19
N LEU A 185 9.26 -20.35 -10.35
CA LEU A 185 9.74 -19.82 -11.62
C LEU A 185 8.72 -18.83 -12.17
N TYR A 186 9.15 -17.60 -12.32
CA TYR A 186 8.32 -16.51 -12.82
C TYR A 186 8.61 -16.26 -14.30
N ASN A 187 7.65 -15.72 -15.04
CA ASN A 187 7.79 -15.41 -16.44
C ASN A 187 7.23 -14.02 -16.72
N GLY A 188 8.13 -13.06 -16.86
CA GLY A 188 7.85 -11.65 -17.12
C GLY A 188 7.59 -11.30 -18.59
N ARG A 189 7.59 -12.28 -19.53
CA ARG A 189 7.42 -11.99 -20.95
C ARG A 189 6.07 -11.30 -21.22
N HIS A 190 6.13 -10.11 -21.79
CA HIS A 190 4.99 -9.27 -22.17
C HIS A 190 5.21 -8.67 -23.56
N ALA A 191 4.16 -8.21 -24.21
CA ALA A 191 4.22 -7.50 -25.47
C ALA A 191 4.31 -5.98 -25.24
N PRO A 192 4.73 -5.19 -26.25
CA PRO A 192 4.68 -3.74 -26.17
C PRO A 192 3.29 -3.23 -25.78
N GLY A 193 3.23 -2.32 -24.79
CA GLY A 193 1.98 -1.78 -24.24
C GLY A 193 1.34 -2.65 -23.15
N GLU A 194 1.80 -3.88 -22.96
CA GLU A 194 1.41 -4.72 -21.80
C GLU A 194 2.37 -4.45 -20.63
N HIS A 195 1.95 -4.79 -19.41
CA HIS A 195 2.80 -4.75 -18.24
C HIS A 195 2.46 -5.90 -17.27
N VAL A 196 3.32 -6.18 -16.33
CA VAL A 196 3.09 -7.19 -15.31
C VAL A 196 2.84 -6.52 -13.96
N ARG A 197 1.74 -6.86 -13.30
CA ARG A 197 1.56 -6.57 -11.88
C ARG A 197 2.26 -7.66 -11.07
N VAL A 198 3.09 -7.25 -10.13
CA VAL A 198 3.87 -8.16 -9.30
C VAL A 198 3.44 -8.03 -7.85
N PHE A 199 3.15 -9.17 -7.20
CA PHE A 199 2.61 -9.22 -5.85
C PHE A 199 3.51 -10.03 -4.90
N PRO A 200 4.64 -9.46 -4.41
CA PRO A 200 5.55 -10.17 -3.51
C PRO A 200 4.92 -10.59 -2.18
N LEU A 201 3.86 -9.90 -1.77
CA LEU A 201 3.11 -10.20 -0.55
C LEU A 201 1.93 -11.16 -0.78
N SER A 202 1.81 -11.77 -1.96
CA SER A 202 0.65 -12.58 -2.37
C SER A 202 0.31 -13.69 -1.35
N ASN A 203 1.33 -14.34 -0.79
CA ASN A 203 1.19 -15.47 0.13
C ASN A 203 1.13 -15.06 1.62
N TRP A 204 1.27 -13.77 1.92
CA TRP A 204 1.23 -13.23 3.28
C TRP A 204 -0.21 -13.06 3.76
N THR A 205 -0.46 -13.34 5.03
CA THR A 205 -1.69 -12.96 5.72
C THR A 205 -1.57 -11.56 6.35
N GLU A 206 -2.71 -10.96 6.74
CA GLU A 206 -2.67 -9.70 7.49
C GLU A 206 -1.90 -9.85 8.81
N LEU A 207 -2.01 -11.00 9.46
CA LEU A 207 -1.28 -11.28 10.69
C LEU A 207 0.23 -11.36 10.44
N ASP A 208 0.67 -11.95 9.33
CA ASP A 208 2.09 -12.00 8.96
C ASP A 208 2.65 -10.60 8.72
N ILE A 209 1.89 -9.71 8.07
CA ILE A 209 2.26 -8.29 7.90
C ILE A 209 2.50 -7.63 9.26
N TRP A 210 1.58 -7.79 10.23
CA TRP A 210 1.74 -7.19 11.55
C TRP A 210 2.88 -7.79 12.35
N ARG A 211 3.08 -9.11 12.29
CA ARG A 211 4.21 -9.79 12.92
C ARG A 211 5.54 -9.34 12.34
N TYR A 212 5.60 -9.19 11.02
CA TYR A 212 6.79 -8.71 10.33
C TYR A 212 7.11 -7.26 10.70
N ILE A 213 6.11 -6.38 10.72
CA ILE A 213 6.26 -4.99 11.19
C ILE A 213 6.83 -4.95 12.60
N ALA A 214 6.33 -5.78 13.52
CA ALA A 214 6.82 -5.85 14.89
C ALA A 214 8.25 -6.40 14.97
N ARG A 215 8.56 -7.45 14.22
CA ARG A 215 9.89 -8.10 14.20
C ARG A 215 10.97 -7.17 13.63
N GLU A 216 10.71 -6.60 12.48
CA GLU A 216 11.68 -5.77 11.76
C GLU A 216 11.63 -4.28 12.17
N GLN A 217 10.75 -3.92 13.12
CA GLN A 217 10.53 -2.53 13.56
C GLN A 217 10.26 -1.58 12.38
N VAL A 218 9.41 -2.03 11.44
CA VAL A 218 9.09 -1.25 10.24
C VAL A 218 8.35 0.01 10.63
N LEU A 219 8.87 1.17 10.20
CA LEU A 219 8.23 2.45 10.45
C LEU A 219 6.91 2.54 9.70
N LEU A 220 5.84 2.91 10.40
CA LEU A 220 4.52 3.13 9.84
C LEU A 220 4.07 4.58 10.01
N ALA A 221 3.12 5.00 9.19
CA ALA A 221 2.46 6.28 9.36
C ALA A 221 1.83 6.39 10.77
N PRO A 222 1.85 7.58 11.40
CA PRO A 222 1.35 7.79 12.76
C PRO A 222 -0.09 7.33 12.99
N LEU A 223 -0.88 7.29 11.93
CA LEU A 223 -2.30 6.88 11.95
C LEU A 223 -2.53 5.44 12.42
N TYR A 224 -1.55 4.56 12.30
CA TYR A 224 -1.64 3.17 12.79
C TYR A 224 -1.53 3.06 14.30
N TYR A 225 -1.01 4.09 14.97
CA TYR A 225 -0.86 4.16 16.41
C TYR A 225 -2.02 4.92 17.05
N ALA A 226 -2.30 4.64 18.33
CA ALA A 226 -3.38 5.30 19.05
C ALA A 226 -3.06 6.77 19.30
N HIS A 227 -3.90 7.68 18.82
CA HIS A 227 -3.78 9.12 18.95
C HIS A 227 -5.14 9.76 19.23
N GLU A 228 -5.16 10.97 19.75
CA GLU A 228 -6.38 11.75 19.90
C GLU A 228 -6.72 12.44 18.57
N ARG A 229 -7.98 12.33 18.16
CA ARG A 229 -8.48 12.91 16.91
C ARG A 229 -9.94 13.35 17.06
N GLU A 230 -10.28 14.47 16.43
CA GLU A 230 -11.66 14.87 16.22
C GLU A 230 -12.30 13.96 15.18
N VAL A 231 -13.38 13.31 15.58
CA VAL A 231 -14.11 12.36 14.75
C VAL A 231 -15.62 12.54 14.93
N TYR A 232 -16.38 12.08 13.97
CA TYR A 232 -17.85 11.99 14.03
C TYR A 232 -18.28 10.60 13.58
N GLU A 233 -19.39 10.11 14.13
CA GLU A 233 -19.90 8.79 13.76
C GLU A 233 -20.77 8.89 12.49
N ARG A 234 -20.48 8.05 11.50
CA ARG A 234 -21.27 7.85 10.30
C ARG A 234 -21.29 6.38 9.93
N ASP A 235 -22.49 5.81 9.78
CA ASP A 235 -22.67 4.40 9.39
C ASP A 235 -21.89 3.40 10.27
N GLY A 236 -21.77 3.71 11.58
CA GLY A 236 -21.03 2.89 12.54
C GLY A 236 -19.51 3.01 12.45
N MET A 237 -18.98 3.98 11.72
CA MET A 237 -17.55 4.28 11.60
C MET A 237 -17.22 5.66 12.16
N TRP A 238 -16.03 5.78 12.76
CA TRP A 238 -15.47 7.06 13.18
C TRP A 238 -14.78 7.73 12.01
N MET A 239 -15.44 8.73 11.43
CA MET A 239 -14.95 9.50 10.30
C MET A 239 -14.23 10.76 10.77
N THR A 240 -13.30 11.26 9.96
CA THR A 240 -12.59 12.52 10.19
C THR A 240 -12.91 13.52 9.07
N SER A 241 -12.88 14.81 9.39
CA SER A 241 -13.06 15.89 8.40
C SER A 241 -11.77 16.08 7.57
N GLY A 242 -11.95 16.50 6.33
CA GLY A 242 -10.85 16.80 5.41
C GLY A 242 -11.35 17.46 4.12
N SER A 243 -10.50 17.48 3.09
CA SER A 243 -10.87 17.97 1.75
C SER A 243 -12.09 17.25 1.15
N TRP A 244 -12.35 16.02 1.59
CA TRP A 244 -13.50 15.19 1.20
C TRP A 244 -14.81 15.54 1.92
N GLY A 245 -14.82 16.52 2.84
CA GLY A 245 -15.97 16.96 3.58
C GLY A 245 -15.85 16.80 5.09
N GLY A 246 -16.97 16.96 5.79
CA GLY A 246 -17.05 16.91 7.24
C GLY A 246 -18.40 16.37 7.73
N PRO A 247 -18.75 16.62 9.01
CA PRO A 247 -19.98 16.15 9.63
C PRO A 247 -21.21 16.77 8.95
N ARG A 248 -22.28 15.99 8.85
CA ARG A 248 -23.58 16.39 8.36
C ARG A 248 -24.41 16.99 9.50
N GLU A 249 -25.54 17.62 9.15
CA GLU A 249 -26.50 18.10 10.14
C GLU A 249 -26.96 16.93 11.05
N GLY A 250 -26.79 17.10 12.37
CA GLY A 250 -27.13 16.09 13.38
C GLY A 250 -25.96 15.16 13.76
N GLU A 251 -24.85 15.16 13.03
CA GLU A 251 -23.64 14.44 13.45
C GLU A 251 -22.82 15.29 14.44
N THR A 252 -22.41 14.71 15.57
CA THR A 252 -21.66 15.42 16.61
C THR A 252 -20.18 15.10 16.48
N VAL A 253 -19.34 16.16 16.47
CA VAL A 253 -17.88 16.01 16.51
C VAL A 253 -17.43 15.83 17.95
N GLU A 254 -16.60 14.85 18.20
CA GLU A 254 -16.00 14.59 19.50
C GLU A 254 -14.54 14.19 19.37
N THR A 255 -13.73 14.50 20.39
CA THR A 255 -12.33 14.04 20.46
C THR A 255 -12.29 12.64 21.05
N ARG A 256 -11.72 11.70 20.28
CA ARG A 256 -11.56 10.31 20.71
C ARG A 256 -10.13 9.83 20.54
N LYS A 257 -9.73 8.84 21.35
CA LYS A 257 -8.48 8.11 21.16
C LYS A 257 -8.72 6.97 20.17
N VAL A 258 -8.27 7.17 18.95
CA VAL A 258 -8.51 6.28 17.81
C VAL A 258 -7.19 5.82 17.16
N ARG A 259 -7.27 4.81 16.32
CA ARG A 259 -6.24 4.38 15.37
C ARG A 259 -6.89 3.92 14.09
N TYR A 260 -6.11 3.78 13.03
CA TYR A 260 -6.59 3.21 11.78
C TYR A 260 -6.06 1.78 11.61
N ARG A 261 -6.90 0.86 11.14
CA ARG A 261 -6.49 -0.51 10.77
C ARG A 261 -5.95 -0.57 9.35
N THR A 262 -6.62 0.14 8.48
CA THR A 262 -6.23 0.34 7.08
C THR A 262 -6.34 1.83 6.78
N VAL A 263 -5.48 2.32 5.90
CA VAL A 263 -5.48 3.72 5.49
C VAL A 263 -5.63 3.76 3.97
N GLY A 264 -6.55 4.61 3.52
CA GLY A 264 -6.85 4.84 2.11
C GLY A 264 -7.41 6.26 1.92
N ASP A 265 -8.38 6.41 1.03
CA ASP A 265 -9.10 7.66 0.81
C ASP A 265 -9.89 8.06 2.07
N GLY A 266 -9.71 9.29 2.54
CA GLY A 266 -10.31 9.80 3.77
C GLY A 266 -11.83 9.80 3.76
N SER A 267 -12.45 9.88 2.58
CA SER A 267 -13.91 9.81 2.44
C SER A 267 -14.51 8.45 2.80
N THR A 268 -13.69 7.39 2.77
CA THR A 268 -14.11 6.00 3.01
C THR A 268 -13.35 5.31 4.13
N THR A 269 -12.35 5.97 4.69
CA THR A 269 -11.50 5.40 5.73
C THR A 269 -12.03 5.76 7.12
N GLY A 270 -12.52 4.76 7.85
CA GLY A 270 -12.95 4.91 9.23
C GLY A 270 -11.85 4.58 10.23
N ALA A 271 -11.76 5.37 11.28
CA ALA A 271 -10.95 5.05 12.45
C ALA A 271 -11.66 4.03 13.36
N ILE A 272 -10.90 3.32 14.16
CA ILE A 272 -11.42 2.40 15.19
C ILE A 272 -11.05 2.91 16.58
N ASP A 273 -12.00 2.78 17.51
CA ASP A 273 -11.76 3.10 18.92
C ASP A 273 -10.67 2.14 19.47
N ARG A 274 -9.76 2.65 20.31
CA ARG A 274 -8.73 1.84 20.97
C ARG A 274 -9.30 0.63 21.72
N LYS A 275 -10.53 0.72 22.21
CA LYS A 275 -11.20 -0.37 22.96
C LYS A 275 -11.81 -1.42 22.04
N SER A 276 -11.92 -1.18 20.75
CA SER A 276 -12.48 -2.13 19.78
C SER A 276 -11.45 -3.21 19.47
N THR A 277 -11.77 -4.44 19.86
CA THR A 277 -11.00 -5.67 19.51
C THR A 277 -11.45 -6.29 18.19
N ARG A 278 -12.19 -5.56 17.36
CA ARG A 278 -12.66 -6.04 16.05
C ARG A 278 -11.77 -5.61 14.91
#